data_2711c9c3b7cc616a196852a4f0445591
#
_entry.id   2711c9c3b7cc616a196852a4f0445591
#
_cell.length_a   1.000
_cell.length_b   1.000
_cell.length_c   1.000
_cell.angle_alpha   90.00
_cell.angle_beta   90.00
_cell.angle_gamma   90.00
#
_symmetry.space_group_name_H-M   'P 1'
#
loop_
_entity.id
_entity.type
_entity.pdbx_description
1 polymer ?
#
loop_
_entity_poly.entity_id
_entity_poly.type
_entity_poly.pdbx_seq_one_letter_code
_entity_poly.pdbx_strand_id
1 'polypeptide(L)' 'MRSQMNAKITYCVMXNYLPDAERASAELKSKGVSVNLIKGSNGIFDVEIDGKLVYSKRKTGRFPNRGELSTLI' A
#
# COMPACT_ATOMS: atom_id res chain seq x y z
N MET A 1 -8.07 23.13 -9.81
CA MET A 1 -6.98 22.18 -10.00
C MET A 1 -6.92 21.17 -8.90
N ARG A 2 -6.68 19.94 -9.24
CA ARG A 2 -6.77 18.85 -8.30
C ARG A 2 -5.40 18.30 -7.95
N SER A 3 -5.14 18.13 -6.66
CA SER A 3 -3.88 17.55 -6.23
C SER A 3 -3.87 16.08 -6.54
N GLN A 4 -2.70 15.57 -6.85
CA GLN A 4 -2.52 14.17 -7.07
C GLN A 4 -2.25 13.48 -5.74
N MET A 5 -2.93 12.36 -5.48
CA MET A 5 -2.63 11.58 -4.30
C MET A 5 -1.36 10.79 -4.49
N ASN A 6 -0.62 10.65 -3.41
CA ASN A 6 0.63 9.89 -3.42
C ASN A 6 0.57 8.82 -2.35
N ALA A 7 0.82 7.59 -2.75
CA ALA A 7 0.83 6.47 -1.83
C ALA A 7 2.25 5.97 -1.63
N LYS A 8 2.51 5.49 -0.43
CA LYS A 8 3.76 4.85 -0.10
C LYS A 8 3.43 3.49 0.49
N ILE A 9 3.95 2.43 -0.11
CA ILE A 9 3.75 1.08 0.39
C ILE A 9 5.09 0.55 0.87
N THR A 10 5.20 0.34 2.18
CA THR A 10 6.39 -0.23 2.77
C THR A 10 6.15 -1.72 2.99
N TYR A 11 7.00 -2.55 2.41
CA TYR A 11 6.78 -3.99 2.42
C TYR A 11 8.02 -4.74 2.84
N CYS A 12 7.84 -5.85 3.54
CA CYS A 12 8.94 -6.65 4.02
C CYS A 12 9.57 -7.42 2.87
N VAL A 13 10.87 -7.24 2.69
CA VAL A 13 11.59 -7.94 1.63
C VAL A 13 11.77 -9.40 1.98
N MET A 14 12.10 -9.70 3.21
CA MET A 14 12.34 -11.09 3.62
C MET A 14 11.10 -11.95 3.50
N UNK A 15 9.97 -11.40 3.72
CA UNK A 15 8.99 -11.96 3.63
C UNK A 15 8.52 -12.00 2.52
N ASN A 16 9.12 -11.64 1.54
CA ASN A 16 8.75 -11.67 0.17
C ASN A 16 7.35 -11.12 -0.07
N TYR A 17 7.11 -9.95 0.50
CA TYR A 17 5.81 -9.30 0.34
C TYR A 17 5.72 -8.48 -0.95
N LEU A 18 6.74 -8.56 -1.82
CA LEU A 18 6.72 -7.77 -3.05
C LEU A 18 5.50 -8.07 -3.94
N PRO A 19 5.11 -9.34 -4.16
CA PRO A 19 3.94 -9.56 -5.01
C PRO A 19 2.69 -8.90 -4.45
N ASP A 20 2.52 -8.91 -3.13
CA ASP A 20 1.36 -8.25 -2.53
C ASP A 20 1.45 -6.75 -2.67
N ALA A 21 2.68 -6.20 -2.54
CA ALA A 21 2.86 -4.76 -2.71
C ALA A 21 2.59 -4.36 -4.15
N GLU A 22 3.00 -5.19 -5.11
CA GLU A 22 2.75 -4.88 -6.51
C GLU A 22 1.26 -4.93 -6.84
N ARG A 23 0.52 -5.88 -6.27
CA ARG A 23 -0.92 -5.92 -6.48
C ARG A 23 -1.60 -4.69 -5.90
N ALA A 24 -1.20 -4.30 -4.69
CA ALA A 24 -1.75 -3.11 -4.07
C ALA A 24 -1.42 -1.86 -4.88
N SER A 25 -0.18 -1.80 -5.37
CA SER A 25 0.24 -0.67 -6.19
C SER A 25 -0.60 -0.57 -7.46
N ALA A 26 -0.82 -1.71 -8.13
CA ALA A 26 -1.60 -1.70 -9.35
C ALA A 26 -3.02 -1.20 -9.10
N GLU A 27 -3.61 -1.63 -7.98
CA GLU A 27 -4.96 -1.19 -7.66
C GLU A 27 -5.00 0.32 -7.45
N LEU A 28 -4.06 0.86 -6.70
CA LEU A 28 -4.05 2.29 -6.43
C LEU A 28 -3.75 3.09 -7.69
N LYS A 29 -2.83 2.60 -8.52
CA LYS A 29 -2.53 3.29 -9.77
C LYS A 29 -3.75 3.34 -10.69
N SER A 30 -4.56 2.29 -10.68
CA SER A 30 -5.76 2.28 -11.51
C SER A 30 -6.76 3.34 -11.07
N LYS A 31 -6.62 3.85 -9.86
CA LYS A 31 -7.46 4.93 -9.35
C LYS A 31 -6.80 6.29 -9.44
N GLY A 32 -5.69 6.38 -10.15
CA GLY A 32 -5.02 7.66 -10.35
C GLY A 32 -4.07 8.06 -9.26
N VAL A 33 -3.69 7.13 -8.39
CA VAL A 33 -2.78 7.41 -7.29
C VAL A 33 -1.34 7.08 -7.72
N SER A 34 -0.41 7.98 -7.42
CA SER A 34 1.01 7.69 -7.63
C SER A 34 1.49 6.81 -6.49
N VAL A 35 2.30 5.79 -6.79
CA VAL A 35 2.72 4.84 -5.77
C VAL A 35 4.22 4.69 -5.76
N ASN A 36 4.80 4.74 -4.56
CA ASN A 36 6.18 4.38 -4.31
C ASN A 36 6.23 3.13 -3.47
N LEU A 37 7.07 2.19 -3.86
CA LEU A 37 7.29 0.98 -3.08
C LEU A 37 8.58 1.15 -2.29
N ILE A 38 8.50 0.92 -0.98
CA ILE A 38 9.63 1.11 -0.06
C ILE A 38 9.97 -0.24 0.56
N LYS A 39 11.22 -0.63 0.47
CA LYS A 39 11.66 -1.88 1.09
C LYS A 39 11.69 -1.73 2.60
N GLY A 40 11.14 -2.69 3.29
CA GLY A 40 11.11 -2.69 4.74
C GLY A 40 11.49 -4.04 5.30
N SER A 41 11.24 -4.22 6.58
CA SER A 41 11.63 -5.44 7.27
C SER A 41 10.61 -5.80 8.35
N ASN A 42 10.86 -6.92 9.02
CA ASN A 42 10.07 -7.37 10.16
C ASN A 42 8.59 -7.58 9.83
N GLY A 43 8.31 -8.06 8.63
CA GLY A 43 6.96 -8.40 8.25
C GLY A 43 6.05 -7.21 7.99
N ILE A 44 6.63 -6.03 7.78
CA ILE A 44 5.83 -4.83 7.59
C ILE A 44 5.08 -4.87 6.26
N PHE A 45 3.85 -4.40 6.27
CA PHE A 45 3.10 -4.07 5.06
C PHE A 45 2.17 -2.93 5.44
N ASP A 46 2.61 -1.72 5.14
CA ASP A 46 1.90 -0.51 5.48
C ASP A 46 1.65 0.31 4.24
N VAL A 47 0.45 0.85 4.13
CA VAL A 47 0.08 1.73 3.04
C VAL A 47 -0.25 3.10 3.61
N GLU A 48 0.42 4.13 3.10
CA GLU A 48 0.17 5.51 3.47
C GLU A 48 -0.33 6.26 2.25
N ILE A 49 -1.31 7.12 2.45
CA ILE A 49 -1.81 8.02 1.42
C ILE A 49 -1.58 9.44 1.91
N ASP A 50 -0.77 10.18 1.16
CA ASP A 50 -0.44 11.57 1.51
C ASP A 50 0.05 11.68 2.95
N GLY A 51 0.89 10.73 3.35
CA GLY A 51 1.50 10.74 4.67
C GLY A 51 0.67 10.14 5.78
N LYS A 52 -0.53 9.67 5.47
CA LYS A 52 -1.42 9.13 6.48
C LYS A 52 -1.52 7.63 6.33
N LEU A 53 -1.31 6.88 7.40
CA LEU A 53 -1.42 5.44 7.36
C LEU A 53 -2.87 5.02 7.19
N VAL A 54 -3.18 4.34 6.10
CA VAL A 54 -4.55 3.89 5.83
C VAL A 54 -4.72 2.39 5.93
N TYR A 55 -3.63 1.64 5.87
CA TYR A 55 -3.71 0.19 5.98
C TYR A 55 -2.43 -0.36 6.59
N SER A 56 -2.56 -1.32 7.48
CA SER A 56 -1.40 -1.96 8.09
C SER A 56 -1.73 -3.43 8.33
N LYS A 57 -0.89 -4.32 7.80
CA LYS A 57 -1.07 -5.73 8.03
C LYS A 57 -0.92 -6.09 9.51
N ARG A 58 -0.07 -5.37 10.24
CA ARG A 58 0.08 -5.65 11.66
C ARG A 58 -1.22 -5.39 12.42
N LYS A 59 -1.95 -4.35 12.02
CA LYS A 59 -3.20 -4.03 12.70
C LYS A 59 -4.34 -4.93 12.29
N THR A 60 -4.39 -5.30 11.00
CA THR A 60 -5.51 -6.10 10.48
C THR A 60 -5.26 -7.59 10.56
N GLY A 61 -3.99 -8.00 10.59
CA GLY A 61 -3.63 -9.40 10.60
C GLY A 61 -3.63 -10.06 9.24
N ARG A 62 -3.82 -9.29 8.18
CA ARG A 62 -3.88 -9.86 6.83
C ARG A 62 -3.49 -8.83 5.79
N PHE A 63 -3.27 -9.30 4.57
CA PHE A 63 -3.11 -8.39 3.44
C PHE A 63 -4.46 -7.85 3.01
N PRO A 64 -4.48 -6.68 2.34
CA PRO A 64 -5.76 -6.15 1.89
C PRO A 64 -6.40 -7.04 0.82
N ASN A 65 -7.71 -7.12 0.85
CA ASN A 65 -8.46 -7.81 -0.20
C ASN A 65 -8.50 -6.97 -1.45
N ARG A 66 -8.78 -7.63 -2.58
CA ARG A 66 -8.94 -6.92 -3.83
C ARG A 66 -10.03 -5.86 -3.68
N GLY A 67 -9.72 -4.64 -4.08
CA GLY A 67 -10.67 -3.54 -4.02
C GLY A 67 -10.72 -2.83 -2.68
N GLU A 68 -10.10 -3.42 -1.64
CA GLU A 68 -10.21 -2.83 -0.31
C GLU A 68 -9.50 -1.49 -0.22
N LEU A 69 -8.30 -1.38 -0.79
CA LEU A 69 -7.57 -0.13 -0.71
C LEU A 69 -8.30 1.00 -1.44
N SER A 70 -9.03 0.65 -2.49
CA SER A 70 -9.80 1.66 -3.22
C SER A 70 -10.88 2.31 -2.35
N THR A 71 -11.35 1.61 -1.34
CA THR A 71 -12.36 2.17 -0.45
C THR A 71 -11.77 3.14 0.56
N LEU A 72 -10.43 3.17 0.67
CA LEU A 72 -9.76 3.97 1.67
C LEU A 72 -9.23 5.30 1.13
N ILE A 73 -9.49 5.58 -0.14
CA ILE A 73 -9.01 6.82 -0.74
C ILE A 73 -10.15 7.69 -1.23
#